data_24f69102bb091fa814f16f96772b390d
#
_entry.id   24f69102bb091fa814f16f96772b390d
#
_cell.length_a   1.000
_cell.length_b   1.000
_cell.length_c   1.000
_cell.angle_alpha   90.00
_cell.angle_beta   90.00
_cell.angle_gamma   90.00
#
_symmetry.space_group_name_H-M   'P 1'
#
loop_
_entity.id
_entity.type
_entity.pdbx_description
1 polymer ?
#
loop_
_entity_poly.entity_id
_entity_poly.type
_entity_poly.pdbx_seq_one_letter_code
_entity_poly.pdbx_strand_id
1 'polypeptide(L)' 'MTASQAAEKWNISQRRVQILCSQNRIDGVFKLGENWAIPDNAKKPIDNRKKGNK' A
#
# COMPACT_ATOMS: atom_id res chain seq x y z
N MET A 1 2.57 2.56 10.07
CA MET A 1 1.26 1.89 10.20
C MET A 1 1.31 0.53 9.54
N THR A 2 0.40 -0.33 9.93
CA THR A 2 0.33 -1.66 9.34
C THR A 2 -0.44 -1.63 8.04
N ALA A 3 -0.40 -2.74 7.30
CA ALA A 3 -1.18 -2.84 6.07
C ALA A 3 -2.67 -2.69 6.36
N SER A 4 -3.12 -3.22 7.48
CA SER A 4 -4.52 -3.11 7.85
C SER A 4 -4.91 -1.65 8.09
N GLN A 5 -4.06 -0.92 8.79
CA GLN A 5 -4.32 0.49 9.04
C GLN A 5 -4.28 1.30 7.75
N ALA A 6 -3.35 0.99 6.88
CA ALA A 6 -3.27 1.69 5.61
C ALA A 6 -4.49 1.41 4.76
N ALA A 7 -4.98 0.19 4.80
CA ALA A 7 -6.18 -0.16 4.04
C ALA A 7 -7.37 0.68 4.48
N GLU A 8 -7.52 0.87 5.78
CA GLU A 8 -8.60 1.69 6.29
C GLU A 8 -8.41 3.16 5.91
N LYS A 9 -7.18 3.62 6.05
CA LYS A 9 -6.90 5.02 5.78
C LYS A 9 -7.12 5.35 4.30
N TRP A 10 -6.77 4.42 3.44
CA TRP A 10 -6.85 4.64 2.01
C TRP A 10 -8.14 4.09 1.39
N ASN A 11 -8.97 3.47 2.23
CA ASN A 11 -10.25 2.93 1.78
C ASN A 11 -10.07 1.89 0.67
N ILE A 12 -9.14 1.01 0.85
CA ILE A 12 -8.90 -0.11 -0.07
C ILE A 12 -8.74 -1.37 0.76
N SER A 13 -8.68 -2.52 0.11
CA SER A 13 -8.57 -3.77 0.83
C SER A 13 -7.16 -3.96 1.36
N GLN A 14 -7.04 -4.72 2.44
CA GLN A 14 -5.74 -5.04 2.99
C GLN A 14 -4.90 -5.81 1.99
N ARG A 15 -5.53 -6.69 1.23
CA ARG A 15 -4.81 -7.44 0.23
C ARG A 15 -4.22 -6.51 -0.82
N ARG A 16 -4.96 -5.49 -1.18
CA ARG A 16 -4.46 -4.51 -2.14
C ARG A 16 -3.23 -3.80 -1.61
N VAL A 17 -3.27 -3.45 -0.32
CA VAL A 17 -2.12 -2.81 0.30
C VAL A 17 -0.91 -3.74 0.24
N GLN A 18 -1.12 -5.02 0.52
CA GLN A 18 -0.02 -5.97 0.48
C GLN A 18 0.59 -6.08 -0.90
N ILE A 19 -0.24 -6.06 -1.92
CA ILE A 19 0.25 -6.10 -3.29
C ILE A 19 1.07 -4.86 -3.60
N LEU A 20 0.59 -3.70 -3.19
CA LEU A 20 1.31 -2.46 -3.42
C LEU A 20 2.64 -2.46 -2.69
N CYS A 21 2.67 -3.01 -1.48
CA CYS A 21 3.91 -3.11 -0.74
C CYS A 21 4.90 -4.03 -1.45
N SER A 22 4.43 -5.16 -1.93
CA SER A 22 5.33 -6.10 -2.57
C SER A 22 5.87 -5.57 -3.89
N GLN A 23 5.13 -4.66 -4.52
CA GLN A 23 5.60 -4.04 -5.75
C GLN A 23 6.40 -2.78 -5.48
N ASN A 24 6.62 -2.48 -4.20
CA ASN A 24 7.42 -1.33 -3.80
C ASN A 24 6.83 -0.02 -4.33
N ARG A 25 5.52 0.07 -4.30
CA ARG A 25 4.85 1.27 -4.81
C ARG A 25 4.55 2.28 -3.72
N ILE A 26 4.84 1.94 -2.49
CA ILE A 26 4.60 2.84 -1.37
C ILE A 26 5.95 3.34 -0.88
N ASP A 27 6.12 4.65 -0.86
CA ASP A 27 7.38 5.25 -0.43
C ASP A 27 7.68 4.92 1.02
N GLY A 28 8.89 4.44 1.27
CA GLY A 28 9.32 4.19 2.63
C GLY A 28 8.80 2.91 3.23
N VAL A 29 8.09 2.09 2.46
CA VAL A 29 7.59 0.84 2.98
C VAL A 29 8.74 -0.15 3.13
N PHE A 30 8.67 -0.96 4.19
CA PHE A 30 9.66 -2.01 4.36
C PHE A 30 8.99 -3.19 5.04
N LYS A 31 9.58 -4.35 4.88
CA LYS A 31 9.01 -5.57 5.42
C LYS A 31 9.59 -5.88 6.78
N LEU A 32 8.71 -6.19 7.73
CA LEU A 32 9.10 -6.57 9.08
C LEU A 32 8.61 -7.98 9.30
N GLY A 33 9.49 -8.94 9.12
CA GLY A 33 9.09 -10.33 9.24
C GLY A 33 8.05 -10.66 8.21
N GLU A 34 6.87 -11.04 8.65
CA GLU A 34 5.79 -11.36 7.74
C GLU A 34 4.84 -10.20 7.53
N ASN A 35 5.15 -9.06 8.13
CA ASN A 35 4.26 -7.91 8.03
C ASN A 35 4.94 -6.78 7.28
N TRP A 36 4.14 -5.86 6.79
CA TRP A 36 4.65 -4.69 6.12
C TRP A 36 4.55 -3.49 7.05
N ALA A 37 5.60 -2.70 7.09
CA ALA A 37 5.63 -1.47 7.87
C ALA A 37 5.52 -0.31 6.90
N ILE A 38 4.54 0.54 7.12
CA ILE A 38 4.25 1.65 6.22
C ILE A 38 4.35 2.92 7.02
N PRO A 39 5.09 3.93 6.54
CA PRO A 39 5.21 5.19 7.27
C PRO A 39 3.85 5.84 7.47
N ASP A 40 3.66 6.48 8.62
CA ASP A 40 2.40 7.15 8.88
C ASP A 40 2.12 8.26 7.89
N ASN A 41 3.17 8.86 7.37
CA ASN A 41 3.00 9.95 6.42
C ASN A 41 3.01 9.48 4.97
N ALA A 42 2.98 8.18 4.75
CA ALA A 42 2.93 7.66 3.40
C ALA A 42 1.61 8.04 2.75
N LYS A 43 1.66 8.37 1.49
CA LYS A 43 0.47 8.73 0.75
C LYS A 43 -0.06 7.54 -0.02
N LYS A 44 -1.34 7.54 -0.27
CA LYS A 44 -1.94 6.48 -1.06
C LYS A 44 -1.27 6.45 -2.42
N PRO A 45 -0.75 5.30 -2.83
CA PRO A 45 -0.10 5.22 -4.13
C PRO A 45 -1.11 5.37 -5.25
N ILE A 46 -0.65 5.91 -6.35
CA ILE A 46 -1.51 6.09 -7.50
C ILE A 46 -1.70 4.76 -8.18
N ASP A 47 -2.94 4.41 -8.40
CA ASP A 47 -3.28 3.16 -9.08
C ASP A 47 -3.53 3.47 -10.52
N ASN A 48 -2.62 3.05 -11.39
CA ASN A 48 -2.72 3.34 -12.81
C ASN A 48 -3.48 2.31 -13.60
N ARG A 49 -4.03 1.31 -12.92
CA ARG A 49 -4.69 0.27 -13.63
C ARG A 49 -5.77 0.76 -14.55
N LYS A 50 -6.59 1.66 -14.07
CA LYS A 50 -7.68 2.08 -14.87
C LYS A 50 -7.24 2.94 -16.01
N LYS A 51 -6.07 3.51 -15.92
CA LYS A 51 -5.64 4.26 -17.04
C LYS A 51 -5.33 3.40 -18.20
N GLY A 52 -4.94 2.25 -17.94
CA GLY A 52 -4.66 1.34 -19.02
C GLY A 52 -5.86 1.09 -19.81
N ASN A 53 -6.94 1.49 -19.29
CA ASN A 53 -8.07 1.35 -20.05
C ASN A 53 -8.17 2.38 -20.99
N LYS A 54 -7.56 3.01 -20.82
CA LYS A 54 -7.62 3.83 -21.62
C LYS A 54 -7.72 3.74 -22.49
#